data_ae136ea52e688b21988f53fb1f73f128
#
_entry.id   ae136ea52e688b21988f53fb1f73f128
#
_cell.length_a   1.000
_cell.length_b   1.000
_cell.length_c   1.000
_cell.angle_alpha   90.00
_cell.angle_beta   90.00
_cell.angle_gamma   90.00
#
_symmetry.space_group_name_H-M   'P 1'
#
loop_
_entity.id
_entity.type
_entity.pdbx_description
1 polymer ?
#
loop_
_entity_poly.entity_id
_entity_poly.type
_entity_poly.pdbx_seq_one_letter_code
_entity_poly.pdbx_strand_id
1 'polypeptide(L)'
;TGNLLLPDPLPDGPLPAVLFANGHNSSAVGDTSHLTLVWPRRGYACFVFDTIQQTDNPGSHRGLHSGGRFDWISRGYTAAGGELLNGLRAFELLSGRPEVDPRKIGVTGRSGGGAQSFFIAVAEERVAAAVPIVGVASLKCTIGDRGYRDQCDCMYALGLYQRDNIDFAALIAPRPVLFSFGAADTLFSPDEYRTLVDKTRGIYR
;
A
#
# COMPACT_ATOMS: atom_id res chain seq x y z
N THR A 1 1.60 14.33 6.15
CA THR A 1 2.04 14.12 7.54
C THR A 1 2.50 12.68 7.75
N GLY A 2 3.46 12.48 8.69
CA GLY A 2 3.96 11.16 9.02
C GLY A 2 4.90 11.18 10.22
N ASN A 3 5.13 10.01 10.81
CA ASN A 3 6.01 9.81 11.95
C ASN A 3 7.12 8.82 11.62
N LEU A 4 8.35 9.21 11.91
CA LEU A 4 9.50 8.31 11.86
C LEU A 4 9.75 7.76 13.27
N LEU A 5 9.64 6.45 13.40
CA LEU A 5 9.85 5.71 14.63
C LEU A 5 11.21 5.00 14.52
N LEU A 6 12.08 5.23 15.48
CA LEU A 6 13.43 4.65 15.54
C LEU A 6 13.58 3.78 16.77
N PRO A 7 14.50 2.79 16.76
CA PRO A 7 14.90 2.09 17.97
C PRO A 7 15.45 3.04 19.04
N ASP A 8 15.23 2.71 20.29
CA ASP A 8 15.84 3.38 21.43
C ASP A 8 16.45 2.32 22.38
N PRO A 9 17.78 2.28 22.57
CA PRO A 9 18.77 3.17 21.97
C PRO A 9 18.93 2.98 20.44
N LEU A 10 19.33 4.02 19.74
CA LEU A 10 19.61 3.95 18.31
C LEU A 10 20.90 3.14 18.08
N PRO A 11 20.85 2.05 17.31
CA PRO A 11 22.05 1.29 16.97
C PRO A 11 23.03 2.06 16.08
N ASP A 12 24.28 1.64 16.07
CA ASP A 12 25.28 2.19 15.16
C ASP A 12 24.99 1.82 13.70
N GLY A 13 25.12 2.79 12.81
CA GLY A 13 25.00 2.62 11.37
C GLY A 13 23.55 2.62 10.83
N PRO A 14 23.40 2.57 9.50
CA PRO A 14 22.08 2.64 8.85
C PRO A 14 21.23 1.39 9.08
N LEU A 15 19.97 1.60 9.42
CA LEU A 15 18.99 0.57 9.75
C LEU A 15 18.22 0.08 8.51
N PRO A 16 17.80 -1.18 8.47
CA PRO A 16 16.71 -1.57 7.61
C PRO A 16 15.44 -0.80 8.01
N ALA A 17 14.58 -0.52 7.05
CA ALA A 17 13.41 0.28 7.32
C ALA A 17 12.12 -0.32 6.76
N VAL A 18 11.01 0.09 7.36
CA VAL A 18 9.66 -0.23 6.91
C VAL A 18 8.90 1.06 6.63
N LEU A 19 8.43 1.19 5.41
CA LEU A 19 7.42 2.16 5.04
C LEU A 19 6.05 1.56 5.31
N PHE A 20 5.35 2.12 6.28
CA PHE A 20 4.04 1.63 6.72
C PHE A 20 2.93 2.55 6.18
N ALA A 21 2.15 2.03 5.24
CA ALA A 21 1.00 2.74 4.70
C ALA A 21 -0.22 2.53 5.59
N ASN A 22 -0.81 3.63 6.06
CA ASN A 22 -2.03 3.58 6.87
C ASN A 22 -3.25 3.17 6.04
N GLY A 23 -4.12 2.36 6.64
CA GLY A 23 -5.46 2.10 6.12
C GLY A 23 -6.40 3.27 6.38
N HIS A 24 -7.60 3.20 5.79
CA HIS A 24 -8.63 4.21 6.00
C HIS A 24 -9.04 4.29 7.47
N ASN A 25 -9.40 5.49 7.91
CA ASN A 25 -9.75 5.82 9.29
C ASN A 25 -8.59 5.68 10.32
N SER A 26 -7.37 5.56 9.84
CA SER A 26 -6.16 5.60 10.65
C SER A 26 -5.44 6.94 10.46
N SER A 27 -4.61 7.32 11.42
CA SER A 27 -3.78 8.52 11.34
C SER A 27 -2.37 8.19 11.79
N ALA A 28 -1.37 8.62 11.01
CA ALA A 28 0.03 8.44 11.40
C ALA A 28 0.37 9.20 12.69
N VAL A 29 -0.26 10.35 12.90
CA VAL A 29 0.00 11.22 14.07
C VAL A 29 -0.41 10.54 15.38
N GLY A 30 -1.47 9.74 15.35
CA GLY A 30 -1.99 9.02 16.52
C GLY A 30 -1.66 7.53 16.56
N ASP A 31 -1.07 7.00 15.49
CA ASP A 31 -0.85 5.55 15.39
C ASP A 31 0.42 5.12 16.12
N THR A 32 0.29 4.92 17.41
CA THR A 32 1.21 4.17 18.26
C THR A 32 0.77 2.72 18.40
N SER A 33 0.12 2.17 17.36
CA SER A 33 -0.41 0.82 17.36
C SER A 33 0.71 -0.22 17.48
N HIS A 34 0.35 -1.41 17.92
CA HIS A 34 1.27 -2.54 17.95
C HIS A 34 1.89 -2.84 16.58
N LEU A 35 1.19 -2.51 15.49
CA LEU A 35 1.63 -2.76 14.13
C LEU A 35 2.82 -1.90 13.71
N THR A 36 2.94 -0.70 14.27
CA THR A 36 4.03 0.23 13.95
C THR A 36 5.16 0.14 14.97
N LEU A 37 4.84 0.02 16.27
CA LEU A 37 5.83 -0.07 17.35
C LEU A 37 6.62 -1.40 17.36
N VAL A 38 6.15 -2.43 16.69
CA VAL A 38 6.87 -3.69 16.58
C VAL A 38 8.19 -3.56 15.82
N TRP A 39 8.27 -2.63 14.87
CA TRP A 39 9.44 -2.47 14.02
C TRP A 39 10.65 -1.89 14.75
N PRO A 40 10.54 -0.74 15.44
CA PRO A 40 11.64 -0.22 16.23
C PRO A 40 12.16 -1.20 17.28
N ARG A 41 11.27 -1.94 17.93
CA ARG A 41 11.63 -2.97 18.91
C ARG A 41 12.43 -4.14 18.32
N ARG A 42 12.42 -4.27 16.99
CA ARG A 42 13.17 -5.28 16.23
C ARG A 42 14.35 -4.72 15.46
N GLY A 43 14.73 -3.48 15.72
CA GLY A 43 15.90 -2.84 15.10
C GLY A 43 15.64 -2.26 13.71
N TYR A 44 14.38 -1.99 13.34
CA TYR A 44 14.02 -1.33 12.09
C TYR A 44 13.63 0.12 12.33
N ALA A 45 14.00 1.01 11.43
CA ALA A 45 13.29 2.27 11.31
C ALA A 45 11.89 2.02 10.74
N CYS A 46 10.86 2.73 11.22
CA CYS A 46 9.51 2.63 10.68
C CYS A 46 8.98 4.02 10.38
N PHE A 47 8.64 4.27 9.12
CA PHE A 47 7.98 5.51 8.74
C PHE A 47 6.52 5.25 8.42
N VAL A 48 5.65 5.80 9.26
CA VAL A 48 4.19 5.76 9.10
C VAL A 48 3.76 7.08 8.49
N PHE A 49 3.00 7.04 7.40
CA PHE A 49 2.58 8.25 6.71
C PHE A 49 1.06 8.26 6.45
N ASP A 50 0.52 9.46 6.40
CA ASP A 50 -0.86 9.72 6.02
C ASP A 50 -0.98 9.99 4.53
N THR A 51 -2.07 9.55 3.95
CA THR A 51 -2.44 9.76 2.57
C THR A 51 -3.61 10.74 2.43
N ILE A 52 -4.19 10.86 1.26
CA ILE A 52 -5.33 11.76 1.03
C ILE A 52 -6.49 11.46 1.97
N GLN A 53 -7.17 12.51 2.45
CA GLN A 53 -8.28 12.46 3.40
C GLN A 53 -7.92 11.87 4.78
N GLN A 54 -6.64 11.88 5.14
CA GLN A 54 -6.19 11.52 6.49
C GLN A 54 -5.52 12.72 7.14
N THR A 55 -5.81 12.96 8.41
CA THR A 55 -5.29 14.09 9.20
C THR A 55 -5.39 15.42 8.44
N ASP A 56 -4.25 16.06 8.15
CA ASP A 56 -4.16 17.35 7.47
C ASP A 56 -4.05 17.23 5.94
N ASN A 57 -4.09 16.03 5.38
CA ASN A 57 -3.96 15.84 3.94
C ASN A 57 -5.33 16.01 3.26
N PRO A 58 -5.50 17.04 2.41
CA PRO A 58 -6.75 17.27 1.72
C PRO A 58 -6.99 16.20 0.64
N GLY A 59 -8.22 16.13 0.15
CA GLY A 59 -8.61 15.26 -0.93
C GLY A 59 -9.76 14.34 -0.57
N SER A 60 -10.13 13.46 -1.47
CA SER A 60 -11.16 12.46 -1.26
C SER A 60 -10.73 11.12 -1.85
N HIS A 61 -10.73 10.08 -1.04
CA HIS A 61 -10.46 8.73 -1.51
C HIS A 61 -11.71 7.99 -2.04
N ARG A 62 -12.85 8.69 -2.04
CA ARG A 62 -14.15 8.20 -2.58
C ARG A 62 -14.82 9.19 -3.52
N GLY A 63 -14.04 9.96 -4.26
CA GLY A 63 -14.57 10.99 -5.14
C GLY A 63 -15.44 10.45 -6.27
N LEU A 64 -15.05 9.35 -6.90
CA LEU A 64 -15.85 8.67 -7.93
C LEU A 64 -17.05 7.96 -7.31
N HIS A 65 -16.80 7.10 -6.31
CA HIS A 65 -17.81 6.24 -5.69
C HIS A 65 -18.94 7.03 -5.02
N SER A 66 -18.60 8.02 -4.23
CA SER A 66 -19.58 8.74 -3.40
C SER A 66 -19.78 10.19 -3.82
N GLY A 67 -18.80 10.79 -4.48
CA GLY A 67 -18.80 12.20 -4.86
C GLY A 67 -19.21 12.48 -6.29
N GLY A 68 -19.44 11.44 -7.13
CA GLY A 68 -19.80 11.59 -8.53
C GLY A 68 -18.77 12.34 -9.39
N ARG A 69 -17.50 12.37 -8.95
CA ARG A 69 -16.41 13.11 -9.58
C ARG A 69 -15.89 12.41 -10.84
N PHE A 70 -16.78 12.09 -11.76
CA PHE A 70 -16.41 11.42 -13.03
C PHE A 70 -15.52 12.29 -13.92
N ASP A 71 -15.48 13.60 -13.68
CA ASP A 71 -14.53 14.53 -14.31
C ASP A 71 -13.05 14.16 -14.01
N TRP A 72 -12.79 13.44 -12.94
CA TRP A 72 -11.43 12.97 -12.60
C TRP A 72 -10.88 12.01 -13.65
N ILE A 73 -11.73 11.13 -14.18
CA ILE A 73 -11.31 10.16 -15.21
C ILE A 73 -10.79 10.88 -16.45
N SER A 74 -11.55 11.88 -16.93
CA SER A 74 -11.14 12.64 -18.11
C SER A 74 -9.91 13.51 -17.91
N ARG A 75 -9.60 13.85 -16.63
CA ARG A 75 -8.39 14.57 -16.26
C ARG A 75 -7.19 13.66 -15.94
N GLY A 76 -7.36 12.35 -16.03
CA GLY A 76 -6.34 11.37 -15.67
C GLY A 76 -6.04 11.30 -14.17
N TYR A 77 -6.94 11.81 -13.31
CA TYR A 77 -6.80 11.75 -11.86
C TYR A 77 -7.56 10.55 -11.29
N THR A 78 -6.94 9.88 -10.35
CA THR A 78 -7.57 8.82 -9.54
C THR A 78 -7.14 8.94 -8.09
N ALA A 79 -7.98 8.52 -7.16
CA ALA A 79 -7.62 8.48 -5.75
C ALA A 79 -6.41 7.56 -5.53
N ALA A 80 -6.38 6.38 -6.17
CA ALA A 80 -5.24 5.47 -6.12
C ALA A 80 -3.94 6.13 -6.60
N GLY A 81 -3.98 6.92 -7.66
CA GLY A 81 -2.82 7.66 -8.16
C GLY A 81 -2.34 8.74 -7.21
N GLY A 82 -3.28 9.46 -6.57
CA GLY A 82 -2.94 10.48 -5.56
C GLY A 82 -2.30 9.85 -4.33
N GLU A 83 -2.83 8.74 -3.85
CA GLU A 83 -2.26 8.00 -2.72
C GLU A 83 -0.91 7.37 -3.05
N LEU A 84 -0.76 6.82 -4.25
CA LEU A 84 0.53 6.31 -4.74
C LEU A 84 1.58 7.42 -4.74
N LEU A 85 1.25 8.63 -5.23
CA LEU A 85 2.16 9.76 -5.21
C LEU A 85 2.63 10.08 -3.79
N ASN A 86 1.70 10.10 -2.82
CA ASN A 86 2.04 10.30 -1.41
C ASN A 86 2.99 9.20 -0.90
N GLY A 87 2.73 7.94 -1.27
CA GLY A 87 3.58 6.81 -0.92
C GLY A 87 4.98 6.89 -1.52
N LEU A 88 5.10 7.29 -2.79
CA LEU A 88 6.39 7.50 -3.44
C LEU A 88 7.18 8.63 -2.78
N ARG A 89 6.53 9.74 -2.41
CA ARG A 89 7.16 10.82 -1.66
C ARG A 89 7.59 10.41 -0.26
N ALA A 90 6.80 9.58 0.40
CA ALA A 90 7.15 9.01 1.70
C ALA A 90 8.37 8.07 1.57
N PHE A 91 8.45 7.27 0.52
CA PHE A 91 9.61 6.43 0.22
C PHE A 91 10.88 7.27 -0.03
N GLU A 92 10.79 8.33 -0.85
CA GLU A 92 11.89 9.26 -1.10
C GLU A 92 12.41 9.88 0.21
N LEU A 93 11.51 10.37 1.06
CA LEU A 93 11.86 10.95 2.34
C LEU A 93 12.57 9.94 3.24
N LEU A 94 12.05 8.72 3.32
CA LEU A 94 12.61 7.65 4.15
C LEU A 94 13.99 7.21 3.62
N SER A 95 14.13 7.03 2.31
CA SER A 95 15.39 6.61 1.68
C SER A 95 16.51 7.64 1.78
N GLY A 96 16.16 8.92 1.95
CA GLY A 96 17.12 10.01 2.16
C GLY A 96 17.55 10.22 3.62
N ARG A 97 17.03 9.41 4.56
CA ARG A 97 17.38 9.56 5.99
C ARG A 97 18.75 8.95 6.28
N PRO A 98 19.62 9.66 7.04
CA PRO A 98 20.94 9.13 7.40
C PRO A 98 20.88 7.87 8.27
N GLU A 99 19.78 7.67 9.01
CA GLU A 99 19.57 6.51 9.86
C GLU A 99 19.13 5.26 9.07
N VAL A 100 18.85 5.36 7.78
CA VAL A 100 18.24 4.29 6.96
C VAL A 100 19.18 3.78 5.88
N ASP A 101 19.30 2.46 5.74
CA ASP A 101 19.91 1.84 4.55
C ASP A 101 18.87 1.83 3.40
N PRO A 102 19.06 2.67 2.37
CA PRO A 102 18.09 2.82 1.29
C PRO A 102 17.89 1.55 0.45
N ARG A 103 18.77 0.56 0.59
CA ARG A 103 18.67 -0.74 -0.10
C ARG A 103 17.86 -1.76 0.70
N LYS A 104 17.44 -1.42 1.92
CA LYS A 104 16.76 -2.31 2.84
C LYS A 104 15.42 -1.72 3.32
N ILE A 105 14.66 -1.14 2.41
CA ILE A 105 13.34 -0.57 2.71
C ILE A 105 12.27 -1.53 2.22
N GLY A 106 11.51 -2.11 3.16
CA GLY A 106 10.30 -2.86 2.87
C GLY A 106 9.05 -1.98 2.96
N VAL A 107 7.97 -2.39 2.30
CA VAL A 107 6.68 -1.70 2.37
C VAL A 107 5.59 -2.64 2.87
N THR A 108 4.71 -2.14 3.74
CA THR A 108 3.56 -2.87 4.25
C THR A 108 2.42 -1.93 4.64
N GLY A 109 1.25 -2.50 4.85
CA GLY A 109 0.07 -1.77 5.29
C GLY A 109 -1.15 -2.67 5.21
N ARG A 110 -2.24 -2.28 5.86
CA ARG A 110 -3.48 -3.06 5.92
C ARG A 110 -4.64 -2.34 5.25
N SER A 111 -5.52 -3.10 4.57
CA SER A 111 -6.72 -2.57 3.90
C SER A 111 -6.35 -1.54 2.83
N GLY A 112 -6.79 -0.29 2.90
CA GLY A 112 -6.30 0.78 2.02
C GLY A 112 -4.79 0.91 2.01
N GLY A 113 -4.14 0.75 3.18
CA GLY A 113 -2.69 0.68 3.27
C GLY A 113 -2.09 -0.57 2.62
N GLY A 114 -2.83 -1.68 2.59
CA GLY A 114 -2.46 -2.88 1.83
C GLY A 114 -2.43 -2.61 0.33
N ALA A 115 -3.46 -1.96 -0.21
CA ALA A 115 -3.50 -1.53 -1.60
C ALA A 115 -2.36 -0.56 -1.93
N GLN A 116 -2.12 0.42 -1.05
CA GLN A 116 -1.02 1.37 -1.24
C GLN A 116 0.34 0.70 -1.23
N SER A 117 0.62 -0.17 -0.24
CA SER A 117 1.89 -0.88 -0.17
C SER A 117 2.14 -1.74 -1.43
N PHE A 118 1.08 -2.32 -1.99
CA PHE A 118 1.14 -3.01 -3.26
C PHE A 118 1.51 -2.06 -4.41
N PHE A 119 0.78 -0.96 -4.58
CA PHE A 119 1.05 -0.03 -5.68
C PHE A 119 2.41 0.66 -5.54
N ILE A 120 2.87 0.96 -4.31
CA ILE A 120 4.22 1.47 -4.08
C ILE A 120 5.26 0.44 -4.55
N ALA A 121 5.10 -0.84 -4.21
CA ALA A 121 6.03 -1.89 -4.64
C ALA A 121 6.03 -2.09 -6.16
N VAL A 122 4.88 -1.88 -6.82
CA VAL A 122 4.78 -1.94 -8.28
C VAL A 122 5.53 -0.79 -8.95
N ALA A 123 5.41 0.42 -8.41
CA ALA A 123 5.90 1.63 -9.05
C ALA A 123 7.33 2.02 -8.65
N GLU A 124 7.83 1.52 -7.49
CA GLU A 124 9.14 1.86 -6.94
C GLU A 124 10.04 0.62 -6.90
N GLU A 125 10.97 0.55 -7.81
CA GLU A 125 11.87 -0.61 -7.98
C GLU A 125 12.85 -0.80 -6.81
N ARG A 126 13.14 0.26 -6.05
CA ARG A 126 14.04 0.20 -4.87
C ARG A 126 13.40 -0.44 -3.65
N VAL A 127 12.09 -0.71 -3.67
CA VAL A 127 11.44 -1.47 -2.59
C VAL A 127 12.07 -2.85 -2.49
N ALA A 128 12.67 -3.17 -1.35
CA ALA A 128 13.38 -4.43 -1.16
C ALA A 128 12.44 -5.63 -0.93
N ALA A 129 11.29 -5.41 -0.31
CA ALA A 129 10.26 -6.43 -0.07
C ALA A 129 8.90 -5.78 0.15
N ALA A 130 7.81 -6.48 -0.17
CA ALA A 130 6.46 -5.99 0.03
C ALA A 130 5.59 -7.00 0.79
N VAL A 131 4.78 -6.48 1.72
CA VAL A 131 3.80 -7.27 2.47
C VAL A 131 2.44 -6.55 2.45
N PRO A 132 1.68 -6.61 1.35
CA PRO A 132 0.31 -6.12 1.32
C PRO A 132 -0.58 -6.99 2.21
N ILE A 133 -1.22 -6.37 3.21
CA ILE A 133 -2.13 -7.07 4.12
C ILE A 133 -3.56 -6.66 3.77
N VAL A 134 -4.28 -7.54 3.09
CA VAL A 134 -5.62 -7.27 2.55
C VAL A 134 -5.58 -6.11 1.53
N GLY A 135 -6.67 -5.77 0.90
CA GLY A 135 -6.78 -4.59 0.03
C GLY A 135 -6.41 -4.81 -1.44
N VAL A 136 -5.92 -5.99 -1.81
CA VAL A 136 -5.60 -6.34 -3.20
C VAL A 136 -6.17 -7.72 -3.54
N ALA A 137 -6.93 -7.78 -4.62
CA ALA A 137 -7.42 -9.02 -5.23
C ALA A 137 -7.48 -8.83 -6.75
N SER A 138 -7.93 -9.82 -7.52
CA SER A 138 -8.19 -9.57 -8.94
C SER A 138 -9.30 -8.52 -9.12
N LEU A 139 -9.31 -7.79 -10.24
CA LEU A 139 -10.35 -6.81 -10.54
C LEU A 139 -11.73 -7.43 -10.66
N LYS A 140 -11.83 -8.73 -10.95
CA LYS A 140 -13.09 -9.45 -10.96
C LYS A 140 -13.80 -9.37 -9.60
N CYS A 141 -13.05 -9.44 -8.50
CA CYS A 141 -13.60 -9.25 -7.16
C CYS A 141 -14.19 -7.84 -6.97
N THR A 142 -13.52 -6.83 -7.53
CA THR A 142 -13.96 -5.43 -7.41
C THR A 142 -15.16 -5.13 -8.29
N ILE A 143 -15.23 -5.71 -9.50
CA ILE A 143 -16.25 -5.39 -10.51
C ILE A 143 -17.44 -6.35 -10.43
N GLY A 144 -17.20 -7.62 -10.01
CA GLY A 144 -18.15 -8.71 -10.12
C GLY A 144 -19.12 -8.87 -8.95
N ASP A 145 -18.78 -9.70 -7.98
CA ASP A 145 -19.75 -10.33 -7.07
C ASP A 145 -20.40 -9.39 -6.06
N ARG A 146 -19.74 -8.35 -5.62
CA ARG A 146 -20.29 -7.37 -4.67
C ARG A 146 -20.32 -5.97 -5.22
N GLY A 147 -19.72 -5.81 -6.39
CA GLY A 147 -19.60 -4.52 -7.02
C GLY A 147 -18.73 -3.58 -6.20
N TYR A 148 -18.40 -2.57 -6.82
CA TYR A 148 -17.82 -1.32 -6.47
C TYR A 148 -18.30 -0.67 -5.14
N ARG A 149 -19.39 -1.17 -4.54
CA ARG A 149 -20.11 -0.51 -3.44
C ARG A 149 -19.34 -0.42 -2.13
N ASP A 150 -18.49 -1.39 -1.85
CA ASP A 150 -17.88 -1.53 -0.54
C ASP A 150 -16.38 -1.15 -0.52
N GLN A 151 -15.79 -0.90 -1.71
CA GLN A 151 -14.39 -0.52 -1.84
C GLN A 151 -14.23 0.98 -2.14
N CYS A 152 -13.08 1.53 -1.75
CA CYS A 152 -12.74 2.92 -2.06
C CYS A 152 -12.05 3.03 -3.41
N ASP A 153 -12.15 4.18 -4.06
CA ASP A 153 -11.47 4.47 -5.32
C ASP A 153 -9.95 4.34 -5.26
N CYS A 154 -9.39 4.39 -4.06
CA CYS A 154 -7.96 4.26 -3.83
C CYS A 154 -7.44 2.81 -3.84
N MET A 155 -8.34 1.81 -3.81
CA MET A 155 -7.96 0.41 -3.74
C MET A 155 -7.76 -0.25 -5.11
N TYR A 156 -7.97 0.47 -6.20
CA TYR A 156 -7.77 -0.04 -7.55
C TYR A 156 -7.32 1.04 -8.51
N ALA A 157 -6.42 0.68 -9.40
CA ALA A 157 -6.14 1.48 -10.57
C ALA A 157 -7.32 1.34 -11.53
N LEU A 158 -7.84 2.46 -12.02
CA LEU A 158 -8.87 2.42 -13.04
C LEU A 158 -8.32 1.70 -14.27
N GLY A 159 -9.05 0.69 -14.73
CA GLY A 159 -8.64 -0.22 -15.78
C GLY A 159 -8.58 0.39 -17.19
N LEU A 160 -8.02 1.62 -17.30
CA LEU A 160 -7.86 2.35 -18.56
C LEU A 160 -7.07 1.56 -19.62
N TYR A 161 -6.32 0.53 -19.19
CA TYR A 161 -5.46 -0.26 -20.08
C TYR A 161 -5.82 -1.75 -20.09
N GLN A 162 -7.01 -2.10 -19.63
CA GLN A 162 -7.46 -3.51 -19.55
C GLN A 162 -6.47 -4.41 -18.78
N ARG A 163 -5.88 -3.88 -17.71
CA ARG A 163 -4.95 -4.60 -16.84
C ARG A 163 -5.62 -4.98 -15.53
N ASP A 164 -5.22 -6.13 -15.02
CA ASP A 164 -5.64 -6.60 -13.70
C ASP A 164 -4.51 -6.37 -12.68
N ASN A 165 -4.83 -6.41 -11.39
CA ASN A 165 -3.84 -6.38 -10.32
C ASN A 165 -2.81 -7.52 -10.44
N ILE A 166 -3.16 -8.62 -11.10
CA ILE A 166 -2.25 -9.72 -11.43
C ILE A 166 -1.12 -9.23 -12.35
N ASP A 167 -1.45 -8.42 -13.35
CA ASP A 167 -0.46 -7.84 -14.27
C ASP A 167 0.49 -6.90 -13.51
N PHE A 168 -0.05 -6.11 -12.59
CA PHE A 168 0.75 -5.24 -11.73
C PHE A 168 1.64 -6.04 -10.76
N ALA A 169 1.13 -7.13 -10.19
CA ALA A 169 1.92 -8.00 -9.31
C ALA A 169 3.16 -8.58 -10.03
N ALA A 170 3.06 -8.80 -11.34
CA ALA A 170 4.19 -9.24 -12.16
C ALA A 170 5.36 -8.26 -12.15
N LEU A 171 5.09 -6.96 -12.02
CA LEU A 171 6.12 -5.91 -11.98
C LEU A 171 6.92 -5.89 -10.67
N ILE A 172 6.44 -6.57 -9.63
CA ILE A 172 7.20 -6.69 -8.38
C ILE A 172 8.33 -7.72 -8.52
N ALA A 173 8.15 -8.74 -9.35
CA ALA A 173 9.16 -9.77 -9.55
C ALA A 173 10.49 -9.20 -10.05
N PRO A 174 11.66 -9.73 -9.61
CA PRO A 174 11.83 -10.89 -8.74
C PRO A 174 11.87 -10.54 -7.23
N ARG A 175 11.49 -9.33 -6.83
CA ARG A 175 11.53 -8.87 -5.43
C ARG A 175 10.54 -9.65 -4.57
N PRO A 176 10.88 -9.99 -3.31
CA PRO A 176 9.99 -10.76 -2.45
C PRO A 176 8.66 -10.05 -2.20
N VAL A 177 7.55 -10.77 -2.35
CA VAL A 177 6.22 -10.32 -1.98
C VAL A 177 5.48 -11.39 -1.20
N LEU A 178 4.87 -10.98 -0.07
CA LEU A 178 4.00 -11.83 0.73
C LEU A 178 2.60 -11.20 0.77
N PHE A 179 1.64 -11.80 0.10
CA PHE A 179 0.25 -11.42 0.21
C PHE A 179 -0.38 -12.05 1.46
N SER A 180 -0.91 -11.23 2.36
CA SER A 180 -1.58 -11.67 3.59
C SER A 180 -3.07 -11.37 3.52
N PHE A 181 -3.90 -12.37 3.78
CA PHE A 181 -5.36 -12.27 3.63
C PHE A 181 -6.11 -12.82 4.83
N GLY A 182 -7.35 -12.37 5.02
CA GLY A 182 -8.27 -12.96 5.96
C GLY A 182 -9.03 -14.14 5.33
N ALA A 183 -9.01 -15.31 5.98
CA ALA A 183 -9.73 -16.49 5.48
C ALA A 183 -11.25 -16.31 5.43
N ALA A 184 -11.79 -15.40 6.24
CA ALA A 184 -13.21 -15.03 6.30
C ALA A 184 -13.46 -13.59 5.83
N ASP A 185 -12.62 -13.07 4.96
CA ASP A 185 -12.78 -11.72 4.42
C ASP A 185 -14.04 -11.65 3.55
N THR A 186 -14.92 -10.73 3.89
CA THR A 186 -16.19 -10.53 3.17
C THR A 186 -16.08 -9.42 2.13
N LEU A 187 -15.04 -8.61 2.18
CA LEU A 187 -14.83 -7.49 1.25
C LEU A 187 -14.02 -7.93 0.03
N PHE A 188 -13.04 -8.78 0.25
CA PHE A 188 -12.23 -9.38 -0.80
C PHE A 188 -12.39 -10.89 -0.80
N SER A 189 -12.91 -11.45 -1.88
CA SER A 189 -13.18 -12.90 -1.97
C SER A 189 -11.91 -13.73 -1.81
N PRO A 190 -11.88 -14.76 -0.94
CA PRO A 190 -10.76 -15.67 -0.82
C PRO A 190 -10.34 -16.34 -2.13
N ASP A 191 -11.28 -16.61 -3.04
CA ASP A 191 -10.97 -17.23 -4.33
C ASP A 191 -10.23 -16.29 -5.27
N GLU A 192 -10.55 -15.01 -5.21
CA GLU A 192 -9.88 -13.98 -5.99
C GLU A 192 -8.46 -13.67 -5.45
N TYR A 193 -8.25 -13.79 -4.15
CA TYR A 193 -6.91 -13.77 -3.58
C TYR A 193 -6.05 -14.94 -4.06
N ARG A 194 -6.62 -16.15 -4.00
CA ARG A 194 -5.92 -17.35 -4.48
C ARG A 194 -5.55 -17.19 -5.94
N THR A 195 -6.48 -16.70 -6.76
CA THR A 195 -6.24 -16.40 -8.17
C THR A 195 -5.06 -15.44 -8.37
N LEU A 196 -5.03 -14.33 -7.62
CA LEU A 196 -3.92 -13.37 -7.67
C LEU A 196 -2.59 -14.04 -7.27
N VAL A 197 -2.57 -14.75 -6.15
CA VAL A 197 -1.36 -15.39 -5.63
C VAL A 197 -0.84 -16.48 -6.57
N ASP A 198 -1.71 -17.34 -7.07
CA ASP A 198 -1.31 -18.48 -7.91
C ASP A 198 -0.76 -18.02 -9.26
N LYS A 199 -1.38 -17.02 -9.86
CA LYS A 199 -0.88 -16.43 -11.11
C LYS A 199 0.45 -15.67 -10.87
N THR A 200 0.54 -14.90 -9.80
CA THR A 200 1.80 -14.21 -9.44
C THR A 200 2.92 -15.23 -9.17
N ARG A 201 2.63 -16.30 -8.43
CA ARG A 201 3.62 -17.38 -8.17
C ARG A 201 4.15 -18.02 -9.45
N GLY A 202 3.33 -18.12 -10.50
CA GLY A 202 3.75 -18.60 -11.81
C GLY A 202 4.86 -17.76 -12.46
N ILE A 203 4.93 -16.47 -12.13
CA ILE A 203 5.94 -15.55 -12.67
C ILE A 203 7.28 -15.67 -11.93
N TYR A 204 7.24 -16.07 -10.66
CA TYR A 204 8.44 -16.27 -9.83
C TYR A 204 9.15 -17.64 -10.05
N ARG A 205 8.61 -18.49 -10.91
CA ARG A 205 9.17 -19.79 -11.29
C ARG A 205 9.99 -19.70 -12.57
#